data_730cce711e2eb4c9ad500dd0b066a805
#
_entry.id   730cce711e2eb4c9ad500dd0b066a805
#
_cell.length_a   1.000
_cell.length_b   1.000
_cell.length_c   1.000
_cell.angle_alpha   90.00
_cell.angle_beta   90.00
_cell.angle_gamma   90.00
#
_symmetry.space_group_name_H-M   'P 1'
#
loop_
_entity.id
_entity.type
_entity.pdbx_description
1 polymer ?
#
loop_
_entity_poly.entity_id
_entity_poly.type
_entity_poly.pdbx_seq_one_letter_code
_entity_poly.pdbx_strand_id
1 'polypeptide(L)'
;EINKLEVLFYHGAVGVCIDIAHGHSKIIIDLIRSLKNKYPSKQIIAGNVCTSLGYHDLVIAGADAVKIGIGPGAACTTRIVTGFGIPQFTAIYNISKYRETLSNHLQVPIIADGGIRNSRDVALAIAAGADTVMIGNLFSKTLESASPKYTIDQSNNIIKLETIKQIYDNYNFKSKIMCHYRGQASKNFQN
;
A
#
# COMPACT_ATOMS: atom_id res chain seq x y z
N GLU A 1 13.62 -2.59 15.81
CA GLU A 1 12.25 -2.65 15.29
C GLU A 1 11.42 -3.80 15.91
N ILE A 2 12.00 -4.97 16.19
CA ILE A 2 11.29 -6.10 16.83
C ILE A 2 10.69 -5.68 18.20
N ASN A 3 11.39 -4.89 19.00
CA ASN A 3 10.86 -4.38 20.27
C ASN A 3 9.62 -3.48 20.10
N LYS A 4 9.50 -2.78 18.95
CA LYS A 4 8.30 -1.99 18.64
C LYS A 4 7.09 -2.90 18.34
N LEU A 5 7.30 -4.04 17.68
CA LEU A 5 6.23 -5.00 17.40
C LEU A 5 5.64 -5.61 18.67
N GLU A 6 6.48 -5.89 19.68
CA GLU A 6 6.01 -6.39 20.98
C GLU A 6 5.07 -5.40 21.66
N VAL A 7 5.44 -4.13 21.64
CA VAL A 7 4.59 -3.05 22.18
C VAL A 7 3.27 -2.96 21.41
N LEU A 8 3.32 -3.00 20.08
CA LEU A 8 2.10 -2.95 19.25
C LEU A 8 1.18 -4.14 19.51
N PHE A 9 1.73 -5.35 19.60
CA PHE A 9 0.97 -6.56 19.89
C PHE A 9 0.39 -6.56 21.31
N TYR A 10 1.13 -6.04 22.29
CA TYR A 10 0.63 -5.85 23.64
C TYR A 10 -0.56 -4.88 23.68
N HIS A 11 -0.53 -3.83 22.86
CA HIS A 11 -1.64 -2.87 22.72
C HIS A 11 -2.73 -3.31 21.73
N GLY A 12 -2.78 -4.58 21.36
CA GLY A 12 -3.91 -5.16 20.63
C GLY A 12 -3.77 -5.20 19.12
N ALA A 13 -2.60 -4.91 18.56
CA ALA A 13 -2.40 -5.11 17.12
C ALA A 13 -2.61 -6.59 16.76
N VAL A 14 -3.41 -6.86 15.73
CA VAL A 14 -3.74 -8.23 15.28
C VAL A 14 -2.73 -8.77 14.27
N GLY A 15 -1.96 -7.89 13.63
CA GLY A 15 -0.97 -8.25 12.63
C GLY A 15 -0.05 -7.09 12.27
N VAL A 16 0.82 -7.35 11.31
CA VAL A 16 1.78 -6.37 10.78
C VAL A 16 1.78 -6.39 9.26
N CYS A 17 2.10 -5.23 8.67
CA CYS A 17 2.34 -5.10 7.25
C CYS A 17 3.82 -4.80 7.00
N ILE A 18 4.50 -5.73 6.33
CA ILE A 18 5.87 -5.54 5.84
C ILE A 18 5.75 -4.87 4.47
N ASP A 19 6.08 -3.60 4.41
CA ASP A 19 5.90 -2.75 3.23
C ASP A 19 7.24 -2.20 2.73
N ILE A 20 7.72 -2.74 1.62
CA ILE A 20 9.00 -2.37 1.02
C ILE A 20 8.90 -2.37 -0.51
N ALA A 21 9.69 -1.54 -1.17
CA ALA A 21 9.67 -1.39 -2.63
C ALA A 21 10.00 -2.70 -3.39
N HIS A 22 10.77 -3.62 -2.79
CA HIS A 22 11.09 -4.94 -3.34
C HIS A 22 11.01 -6.00 -2.24
N GLY A 23 9.83 -6.62 -2.10
CA GLY A 23 9.56 -7.64 -1.07
C GLY A 23 10.18 -9.01 -1.36
N HIS A 24 10.49 -9.32 -2.62
CA HIS A 24 11.10 -10.61 -2.99
C HIS A 24 12.61 -10.58 -2.72
N SER A 25 12.99 -10.54 -1.45
CA SER A 25 14.39 -10.58 -1.02
C SER A 25 14.58 -11.53 0.15
N LYS A 26 15.78 -12.10 0.27
CA LYS A 26 16.13 -13.03 1.36
C LYS A 26 15.87 -12.43 2.73
N ILE A 27 16.17 -11.16 2.94
CA ILE A 27 15.97 -10.45 4.21
C ILE A 27 14.49 -10.46 4.61
N ILE A 28 13.59 -10.19 3.66
CA ILE A 28 12.14 -10.16 3.93
C ILE A 28 11.59 -11.57 4.16
N ILE A 29 12.02 -12.55 3.37
CA ILE A 29 11.64 -13.95 3.53
C ILE A 29 12.05 -14.46 4.92
N ASP A 30 13.28 -14.21 5.35
CA ASP A 30 13.78 -14.61 6.66
C ASP A 30 13.06 -13.85 7.80
N LEU A 31 12.73 -12.57 7.60
CA LEU A 31 11.93 -11.80 8.56
C LEU A 31 10.54 -12.38 8.75
N ILE A 32 9.82 -12.71 7.66
CA ILE A 32 8.49 -13.32 7.73
C ILE A 32 8.55 -14.64 8.51
N ARG A 33 9.50 -15.53 8.19
CA ARG A 33 9.71 -16.81 8.91
C ARG A 33 9.95 -16.59 10.40
N SER A 34 10.82 -15.64 10.75
CA SER A 34 11.13 -15.30 12.14
C SER A 34 9.89 -14.79 12.88
N LEU A 35 9.11 -13.90 12.25
CA LEU A 35 7.89 -13.36 12.85
C LEU A 35 6.81 -14.43 13.01
N LYS A 36 6.60 -15.31 12.02
CA LYS A 36 5.64 -16.42 12.14
C LYS A 36 6.02 -17.42 13.22
N ASN A 37 7.31 -17.73 13.34
CA ASN A 37 7.79 -18.60 14.42
C ASN A 37 7.57 -17.99 15.81
N LYS A 38 7.84 -16.68 15.95
CA LYS A 38 7.71 -15.98 17.25
C LYS A 38 6.25 -15.66 17.60
N TYR A 39 5.43 -15.35 16.59
CA TYR A 39 4.05 -14.87 16.74
C TYR A 39 3.09 -15.63 15.80
N PRO A 40 2.89 -16.95 15.97
CA PRO A 40 2.16 -17.79 15.00
C PRO A 40 0.69 -17.36 14.79
N SER A 41 0.07 -16.76 15.81
CA SER A 41 -1.32 -16.26 15.73
C SER A 41 -1.49 -14.89 15.10
N LYS A 42 -0.39 -14.18 14.87
CA LYS A 42 -0.45 -12.81 14.29
C LYS A 42 -0.44 -12.87 12.76
N GLN A 43 -1.22 -11.96 12.17
CA GLN A 43 -1.31 -11.84 10.71
C GLN A 43 -0.10 -11.09 10.15
N ILE A 44 0.45 -11.58 9.05
CA ILE A 44 1.56 -10.95 8.34
C ILE A 44 1.13 -10.66 6.91
N ILE A 45 0.97 -9.39 6.59
CA ILE A 45 0.84 -8.91 5.22
C ILE A 45 2.24 -8.57 4.73
N ALA A 46 2.65 -9.07 3.56
CA ALA A 46 3.98 -8.83 3.04
C ALA A 46 3.96 -8.32 1.59
N GLY A 47 4.89 -7.48 1.24
CA GLY A 47 5.08 -6.96 -0.12
C GLY A 47 6.13 -5.84 -0.20
N ASN A 48 6.28 -5.27 -1.40
CA ASN A 48 5.52 -5.57 -2.59
C ASN A 48 6.28 -6.51 -3.52
N VAL A 49 5.55 -7.33 -4.25
CA VAL A 49 6.07 -8.17 -5.32
C VAL A 49 5.25 -7.98 -6.60
N CYS A 50 5.73 -8.46 -7.75
CA CYS A 50 5.02 -8.39 -9.02
C CYS A 50 5.18 -9.64 -9.88
N THR A 51 5.72 -10.73 -9.31
CA THR A 51 5.93 -12.01 -9.99
C THR A 51 5.30 -13.15 -9.19
N SER A 52 4.92 -14.22 -9.89
CA SER A 52 4.36 -15.43 -9.28
C SER A 52 5.36 -16.09 -8.32
N LEU A 53 6.65 -16.08 -8.65
CA LEU A 53 7.69 -16.61 -7.77
C LEU A 53 7.80 -15.78 -6.47
N GLY A 54 7.78 -14.44 -6.59
CA GLY A 54 7.80 -13.57 -5.42
C GLY A 54 6.58 -13.79 -4.51
N TYR A 55 5.39 -13.95 -5.08
CA TYR A 55 4.19 -14.33 -4.32
C TYR A 55 4.39 -15.66 -3.61
N HIS A 56 4.82 -16.69 -4.34
CA HIS A 56 5.06 -18.05 -3.79
C HIS A 56 6.00 -18.03 -2.60
N ASP A 57 7.16 -17.39 -2.75
CA ASP A 57 8.20 -17.40 -1.71
C ASP A 57 7.76 -16.66 -0.44
N LEU A 58 6.97 -15.58 -0.56
CA LEU A 58 6.39 -14.90 0.61
C LEU A 58 5.34 -15.77 1.31
N VAL A 59 4.49 -16.46 0.54
CA VAL A 59 3.48 -17.41 1.09
C VAL A 59 4.16 -18.55 1.83
N ILE A 60 5.15 -19.21 1.21
CA ILE A 60 5.92 -20.29 1.85
C ILE A 60 6.67 -19.82 3.10
N ALA A 61 7.08 -18.56 3.12
CA ALA A 61 7.67 -17.96 4.33
C ALA A 61 6.68 -17.76 5.47
N GLY A 62 5.36 -17.77 5.18
CA GLY A 62 4.28 -17.65 6.17
C GLY A 62 3.51 -16.31 6.11
N ALA A 63 3.57 -15.59 4.98
CA ALA A 63 2.69 -14.44 4.78
C ALA A 63 1.22 -14.89 4.69
N ASP A 64 0.33 -14.17 5.39
CA ASP A 64 -1.12 -14.43 5.37
C ASP A 64 -1.84 -13.64 4.26
N ALA A 65 -1.21 -12.61 3.71
CA ALA A 65 -1.64 -11.91 2.50
C ALA A 65 -0.43 -11.27 1.81
N VAL A 66 -0.51 -11.09 0.49
CA VAL A 66 0.60 -10.53 -0.30
C VAL A 66 0.15 -9.28 -1.06
N LYS A 67 0.93 -8.19 -0.92
CA LYS A 67 0.74 -6.95 -1.67
C LYS A 67 1.45 -7.03 -3.03
N ILE A 68 0.68 -6.74 -4.08
CA ILE A 68 1.13 -6.79 -5.46
C ILE A 68 1.22 -5.38 -6.02
N GLY A 69 2.39 -5.03 -6.55
CA GLY A 69 2.59 -3.76 -7.26
C GLY A 69 3.97 -3.15 -7.01
N ILE A 70 4.75 -3.03 -8.07
CA ILE A 70 6.06 -2.35 -8.05
C ILE A 70 5.97 -1.15 -8.98
N GLY A 71 5.94 0.05 -8.36
CA GLY A 71 5.95 1.32 -9.05
C GLY A 71 4.63 1.85 -9.61
N PRO A 72 3.41 1.27 -9.36
CA PRO A 72 2.18 1.83 -9.90
C PRO A 72 1.63 3.02 -9.10
N GLY A 73 2.12 3.25 -7.87
CA GLY A 73 1.64 4.32 -6.99
C GLY A 73 1.88 5.72 -7.54
N ALA A 74 0.96 6.65 -7.27
CA ALA A 74 0.99 8.01 -7.80
C ALA A 74 2.24 8.82 -7.36
N ALA A 75 2.80 8.52 -6.19
CA ALA A 75 4.02 9.15 -5.68
C ALA A 75 5.27 8.25 -5.84
N CYS A 76 5.12 7.09 -6.47
CA CYS A 76 6.21 6.13 -6.61
C CYS A 76 7.13 6.48 -7.78
N THR A 77 8.43 6.59 -7.49
CA THR A 77 9.48 6.87 -8.48
C THR A 77 10.27 5.63 -8.88
N THR A 78 9.95 4.45 -8.33
CA THR A 78 10.72 3.22 -8.55
C THR A 78 10.94 2.90 -10.01
N ARG A 79 9.89 2.97 -10.85
CA ARG A 79 10.00 2.70 -12.30
C ARG A 79 10.89 3.70 -13.03
N ILE A 80 10.86 4.96 -12.59
CA ILE A 80 11.66 6.04 -13.19
C ILE A 80 13.14 5.87 -12.81
N VAL A 81 13.40 5.55 -11.55
CA VAL A 81 14.77 5.47 -11.00
C VAL A 81 15.46 4.16 -11.38
N THR A 82 14.73 3.03 -11.33
CA THR A 82 15.33 1.69 -11.52
C THR A 82 15.08 1.10 -12.90
N GLY A 83 14.11 1.63 -13.66
CA GLY A 83 13.66 1.04 -14.92
C GLY A 83 12.84 -0.25 -14.75
N PHE A 84 12.63 -0.73 -13.52
CA PHE A 84 11.91 -1.98 -13.24
C PHE A 84 10.45 -1.74 -12.86
N GLY A 85 9.58 -2.63 -13.32
CA GLY A 85 8.16 -2.66 -12.99
C GLY A 85 7.39 -3.51 -13.99
N ILE A 86 6.21 -3.95 -13.56
CA ILE A 86 5.26 -4.68 -14.42
C ILE A 86 3.95 -3.88 -14.41
N PRO A 87 3.21 -3.79 -15.54
CA PRO A 87 1.87 -3.22 -15.57
C PRO A 87 0.99 -3.88 -14.51
N GLN A 88 0.29 -3.07 -13.71
CA GLN A 88 -0.38 -3.55 -12.49
C GLN A 88 -1.42 -4.64 -12.77
N PHE A 89 -2.26 -4.46 -13.81
CA PHE A 89 -3.23 -5.48 -14.21
C PHE A 89 -2.55 -6.81 -14.54
N THR A 90 -1.46 -6.76 -15.32
CA THR A 90 -0.70 -7.96 -15.72
C THR A 90 -0.09 -8.68 -14.50
N ALA A 91 0.48 -7.91 -13.55
CA ALA A 91 1.06 -8.48 -12.34
C ALA A 91 -0.01 -9.23 -11.52
N ILE A 92 -1.16 -8.59 -11.27
CA ILE A 92 -2.27 -9.19 -10.50
C ILE A 92 -2.79 -10.43 -11.23
N TYR A 93 -3.08 -10.32 -12.52
CA TYR A 93 -3.65 -11.41 -13.32
C TYR A 93 -2.73 -12.64 -13.32
N ASN A 94 -1.44 -12.46 -13.61
CA ASN A 94 -0.49 -13.58 -13.65
C ASN A 94 -0.32 -14.25 -12.28
N ILE A 95 -0.26 -13.46 -11.20
CA ILE A 95 -0.15 -13.99 -9.84
C ILE A 95 -1.45 -14.69 -9.43
N SER A 96 -2.61 -14.14 -9.77
CA SER A 96 -3.90 -14.79 -9.50
C SER A 96 -4.01 -16.13 -10.21
N LYS A 97 -3.66 -16.20 -11.49
CA LYS A 97 -3.64 -17.46 -12.25
C LYS A 97 -2.66 -18.48 -11.66
N TYR A 98 -1.51 -18.04 -11.20
CA TYR A 98 -0.56 -18.89 -10.51
C TYR A 98 -1.13 -19.38 -9.15
N ARG A 99 -1.74 -18.48 -8.36
CA ARG A 99 -2.37 -18.83 -7.08
C ARG A 99 -3.40 -19.96 -7.23
N GLU A 100 -4.22 -19.94 -8.30
CA GLU A 100 -5.21 -20.98 -8.61
C GLU A 100 -4.58 -22.38 -8.77
N THR A 101 -3.30 -22.48 -9.09
CA THR A 101 -2.58 -23.76 -9.24
C THR A 101 -2.03 -24.30 -7.92
N LEU A 102 -2.04 -23.50 -6.87
CA LEU A 102 -1.51 -23.89 -5.55
C LEU A 102 -2.57 -24.64 -4.73
N SER A 103 -2.09 -25.41 -3.74
CA SER A 103 -2.97 -26.01 -2.73
C SER A 103 -3.71 -24.92 -1.94
N ASN A 104 -4.96 -25.19 -1.54
CA ASN A 104 -5.85 -24.20 -0.92
C ASN A 104 -5.23 -23.42 0.25
N HIS A 105 -4.42 -24.08 1.09
CA HIS A 105 -3.76 -23.43 2.23
C HIS A 105 -2.64 -22.45 1.83
N LEU A 106 -2.20 -22.48 0.57
CA LEU A 106 -1.22 -21.54 0.00
C LEU A 106 -1.87 -20.44 -0.85
N GLN A 107 -3.19 -20.47 -1.01
CA GLN A 107 -3.94 -19.46 -1.77
C GLN A 107 -4.29 -18.26 -0.87
N VAL A 108 -3.28 -17.57 -0.36
CA VAL A 108 -3.50 -16.40 0.48
C VAL A 108 -4.02 -15.20 -0.34
N PRO A 109 -4.74 -14.25 0.30
CA PRO A 109 -5.28 -13.07 -0.37
C PRO A 109 -4.23 -12.22 -1.08
N ILE A 110 -4.62 -11.68 -2.23
CA ILE A 110 -3.89 -10.72 -3.04
C ILE A 110 -4.42 -9.31 -2.78
N ILE A 111 -3.56 -8.40 -2.38
CA ILE A 111 -3.85 -6.97 -2.22
C ILE A 111 -3.24 -6.22 -3.40
N ALA A 112 -4.07 -5.64 -4.27
CA ALA A 112 -3.60 -4.81 -5.37
C ALA A 112 -3.20 -3.43 -4.84
N ASP A 113 -1.90 -3.16 -4.76
CA ASP A 113 -1.36 -1.94 -4.17
C ASP A 113 -0.81 -0.98 -5.23
N GLY A 114 -1.43 0.19 -5.29
CA GLY A 114 -1.06 1.30 -6.16
C GLY A 114 -1.79 1.31 -7.52
N GLY A 115 -1.82 2.49 -8.13
CA GLY A 115 -2.45 2.70 -9.43
C GLY A 115 -3.97 2.91 -9.39
N ILE A 116 -4.60 2.88 -8.23
CA ILE A 116 -6.05 3.09 -8.06
C ILE A 116 -6.36 4.59 -8.04
N ARG A 117 -7.04 5.08 -9.07
CA ARG A 117 -7.38 6.50 -9.27
C ARG A 117 -8.88 6.77 -9.27
N ASN A 118 -9.68 5.74 -9.52
CA ASN A 118 -11.14 5.80 -9.60
C ASN A 118 -11.74 4.40 -9.43
N SER A 119 -13.07 4.30 -9.44
CA SER A 119 -13.81 3.05 -9.26
C SER A 119 -13.53 2.01 -10.36
N ARG A 120 -13.27 2.45 -11.61
CA ARG A 120 -12.90 1.53 -12.69
C ARG A 120 -11.60 0.78 -12.36
N ASP A 121 -10.61 1.47 -11.80
CA ASP A 121 -9.32 0.83 -11.46
C ASP A 121 -9.51 -0.21 -10.35
N VAL A 122 -10.42 0.03 -9.39
CA VAL A 122 -10.83 -0.98 -8.40
C VAL A 122 -11.46 -2.19 -9.09
N ALA A 123 -12.44 -1.96 -9.95
CA ALA A 123 -13.14 -3.04 -10.67
C ALA A 123 -12.16 -3.88 -11.51
N LEU A 124 -11.22 -3.24 -12.20
CA LEU A 124 -10.19 -3.93 -12.97
C LEU A 124 -9.24 -4.75 -12.11
N ALA A 125 -8.84 -4.26 -10.94
CA ALA A 125 -7.97 -5.00 -10.02
C ALA A 125 -8.67 -6.26 -9.50
N ILE A 126 -9.94 -6.15 -9.08
CA ILE A 126 -10.74 -7.30 -8.64
C ILE A 126 -10.99 -8.28 -9.80
N ALA A 127 -11.33 -7.78 -10.99
CA ALA A 127 -11.51 -8.62 -12.18
C ALA A 127 -10.22 -9.36 -12.60
N ALA A 128 -9.04 -8.78 -12.34
CA ALA A 128 -7.75 -9.44 -12.54
C ALA A 128 -7.44 -10.51 -11.48
N GLY A 129 -8.23 -10.60 -10.40
CA GLY A 129 -8.12 -11.62 -9.35
C GLY A 129 -7.52 -11.12 -8.04
N ALA A 130 -7.47 -9.81 -7.80
CA ALA A 130 -7.19 -9.29 -6.46
C ALA A 130 -8.40 -9.49 -5.54
N ASP A 131 -8.16 -9.80 -4.28
CA ASP A 131 -9.21 -9.93 -3.26
C ASP A 131 -9.56 -8.56 -2.67
N THR A 132 -8.60 -7.64 -2.65
CA THR A 132 -8.78 -6.26 -2.18
C THR A 132 -7.78 -5.30 -2.84
N VAL A 133 -7.99 -4.00 -2.61
CA VAL A 133 -7.12 -2.94 -3.15
C VAL A 133 -6.58 -2.06 -2.02
N MET A 134 -5.35 -1.57 -2.19
CA MET A 134 -4.77 -0.55 -1.32
C MET A 134 -4.79 0.80 -2.03
N ILE A 135 -5.40 1.79 -1.38
CA ILE A 135 -5.65 3.11 -1.94
C ILE A 135 -4.98 4.18 -1.08
N GLY A 136 -4.05 4.92 -1.65
CA GLY A 136 -3.39 6.05 -0.97
C GLY A 136 -3.89 7.41 -1.47
N ASN A 137 -3.62 7.72 -2.73
CA ASN A 137 -3.86 9.05 -3.30
C ASN A 137 -5.34 9.49 -3.24
N LEU A 138 -6.31 8.61 -3.50
CA LEU A 138 -7.72 8.96 -3.40
C LEU A 138 -8.10 9.31 -1.96
N PHE A 139 -7.69 8.51 -0.99
CA PHE A 139 -8.00 8.77 0.41
C PHE A 139 -7.27 9.99 0.96
N SER A 140 -6.08 10.31 0.47
CA SER A 140 -5.39 11.55 0.88
C SER A 140 -6.17 12.83 0.52
N LYS A 141 -7.07 12.74 -0.47
CA LYS A 141 -7.89 13.85 -0.95
C LYS A 141 -9.19 14.02 -0.16
N THR A 142 -9.57 13.06 0.68
CA THR A 142 -10.76 13.20 1.53
C THR A 142 -10.54 14.26 2.61
N LEU A 143 -11.61 14.84 3.11
CA LEU A 143 -11.52 15.86 4.17
C LEU A 143 -10.98 15.27 5.46
N GLU A 144 -11.33 14.02 5.75
CA GLU A 144 -10.96 13.28 6.95
C GLU A 144 -9.50 12.83 6.96
N SER A 145 -8.84 12.84 5.81
CA SER A 145 -7.43 12.48 5.72
C SER A 145 -6.56 13.40 6.59
N ALA A 146 -5.62 12.83 7.33
CA ALA A 146 -4.62 13.57 8.10
C ALA A 146 -3.61 14.37 7.24
N SER A 147 -3.68 14.23 5.91
CA SER A 147 -2.83 15.00 4.99
C SER A 147 -3.09 16.49 5.13
N PRO A 148 -2.05 17.35 5.21
CA PRO A 148 -2.22 18.79 5.22
C PRO A 148 -3.06 19.28 4.05
N LYS A 149 -4.00 20.16 4.32
CA LYS A 149 -4.89 20.76 3.32
C LYS A 149 -4.48 22.19 3.03
N TYR A 150 -4.64 22.59 1.77
CA TYR A 150 -4.30 23.91 1.27
C TYR A 150 -5.42 24.42 0.37
N THR A 151 -5.55 25.74 0.29
CA THR A 151 -6.42 26.42 -0.69
C THR A 151 -5.63 27.51 -1.41
N ILE A 152 -6.23 28.10 -2.42
CA ILE A 152 -5.67 29.24 -3.15
C ILE A 152 -6.55 30.46 -2.86
N ASP A 153 -5.93 31.56 -2.42
CA ASP A 153 -6.63 32.82 -2.21
C ASP A 153 -6.90 33.59 -3.53
N GLN A 154 -7.57 34.73 -3.42
CA GLN A 154 -7.90 35.59 -4.56
C GLN A 154 -6.65 36.16 -5.26
N SER A 155 -5.50 36.19 -4.57
CA SER A 155 -4.22 36.67 -5.07
C SER A 155 -3.32 35.53 -5.61
N ASN A 156 -3.88 34.30 -5.78
CA ASN A 156 -3.17 33.07 -6.19
C ASN A 156 -2.10 32.57 -5.20
N ASN A 157 -2.15 32.99 -3.92
CA ASN A 157 -1.25 32.45 -2.91
C ASN A 157 -1.79 31.13 -2.37
N ILE A 158 -0.89 30.19 -2.10
CA ILE A 158 -1.24 28.90 -1.46
C ILE A 158 -1.30 29.12 0.05
N ILE A 159 -2.48 28.92 0.64
CA ILE A 159 -2.74 29.06 2.07
C ILE A 159 -2.98 27.67 2.67
N LYS A 160 -2.27 27.36 3.76
CA LYS A 160 -2.49 26.15 4.54
C LYS A 160 -3.75 26.28 5.39
N LEU A 161 -4.61 25.26 5.37
CA LEU A 161 -5.80 25.17 6.21
C LEU A 161 -5.43 24.42 7.50
N GLU A 162 -5.43 25.14 8.64
CA GLU A 162 -4.91 24.58 9.89
C GLU A 162 -5.99 23.98 10.78
N THR A 163 -7.26 24.38 10.57
CA THR A 163 -8.37 23.90 11.39
C THR A 163 -9.39 23.13 10.56
N ILE A 164 -10.07 22.17 11.20
CA ILE A 164 -11.18 21.42 10.59
C ILE A 164 -12.27 22.40 10.11
N LYS A 165 -12.56 23.44 10.88
CA LYS A 165 -13.53 24.47 10.49
C LYS A 165 -13.16 25.15 9.18
N GLN A 166 -11.90 25.60 9.04
CA GLN A 166 -11.41 26.21 7.78
C GLN A 166 -11.54 25.24 6.60
N ILE A 167 -11.27 23.97 6.80
CA ILE A 167 -11.40 22.95 5.75
C ILE A 167 -12.86 22.82 5.29
N TYR A 168 -13.81 22.67 6.23
CA TYR A 168 -15.23 22.56 5.91
C TYR A 168 -15.82 23.82 5.32
N ASP A 169 -15.44 25.01 5.81
CA ASP A 169 -15.89 26.28 5.25
C ASP A 169 -15.44 26.41 3.80
N ASN A 170 -14.18 26.16 3.49
CA ASN A 170 -13.68 26.19 2.12
C ASN A 170 -14.35 25.14 1.22
N TYR A 171 -14.62 23.93 1.72
CA TYR A 171 -15.36 22.91 1.00
C TYR A 171 -16.79 23.37 0.65
N ASN A 172 -17.52 23.94 1.61
CA ASN A 172 -18.86 24.43 1.43
C ASN A 172 -18.95 25.61 0.44
N PHE A 173 -17.92 26.46 0.40
CA PHE A 173 -17.78 27.53 -0.59
C PHE A 173 -17.25 27.05 -1.95
N LYS A 174 -17.12 25.74 -2.17
CA LYS A 174 -16.57 25.12 -3.39
C LYS A 174 -15.16 25.62 -3.76
N SER A 175 -14.41 26.07 -2.79
CA SER A 175 -13.00 26.44 -2.99
C SER A 175 -12.17 25.21 -3.36
N LYS A 176 -11.15 25.41 -4.19
CA LYS A 176 -10.24 24.32 -4.56
C LYS A 176 -9.39 23.94 -3.35
N ILE A 177 -9.66 22.77 -2.76
CA ILE A 177 -8.83 22.22 -1.70
C ILE A 177 -7.79 21.27 -2.31
N MET A 178 -6.53 21.50 -1.97
CA MET A 178 -5.39 20.66 -2.35
C MET A 178 -4.88 19.91 -1.12
N CYS A 179 -4.32 18.75 -1.32
CA CYS A 179 -3.67 17.98 -0.28
C CYS A 179 -2.24 17.60 -0.67
N HIS A 180 -1.37 17.46 0.34
CA HIS A 180 -0.03 16.96 0.12
C HIS A 180 -0.05 15.42 0.20
N TYR A 181 0.42 14.77 -0.86
CA TYR A 181 0.55 13.31 -0.91
C TYR A 181 2.01 12.94 -1.14
N ARG A 182 2.55 12.05 -0.28
CA ARG A 182 3.94 11.61 -0.30
C ARG A 182 4.03 10.11 -0.53
N GLY A 183 5.06 9.67 -1.26
CA GLY A 183 5.41 8.26 -1.36
C GLY A 183 6.25 7.83 -0.15
N GLN A 184 6.14 6.59 0.25
CA GLN A 184 6.88 6.02 1.39
C GLN A 184 8.40 6.10 1.21
N ALA A 185 8.90 5.98 -0.02
CA ALA A 185 10.33 6.12 -0.34
C ALA A 185 10.75 7.57 -0.63
N SER A 186 9.89 8.58 -0.42
CA SER A 186 10.28 9.98 -0.63
C SER A 186 11.21 10.47 0.48
N LYS A 187 12.15 11.38 0.14
CA LYS A 187 13.10 11.97 1.11
C LYS A 187 12.39 12.57 2.33
N ASN A 188 11.20 13.15 2.16
CA ASN A 188 10.43 13.75 3.26
C ASN A 188 9.75 12.74 4.18
N PHE A 189 9.73 11.45 3.83
CA PHE A 189 9.19 10.39 4.67
C PHE A 189 10.29 9.68 5.49
N GLN A 190 11.54 9.71 4.99
CA GLN A 190 12.67 9.02 5.60
C GLN A 190 13.40 9.84 6.67
N ASN A 191 13.09 11.14 6.80
CA ASN A 191 13.54 12.04 7.85
C ASN A 191 12.43 12.22 8.89
#